data_828240176fbca285a4c49581827eb78d
#
_entry.id   828240176fbca285a4c49581827eb78d
#
_cell.length_a   1.000
_cell.length_b   1.000
_cell.length_c   1.000
_cell.angle_alpha   90.00
_cell.angle_beta   90.00
_cell.angle_gamma   90.00
#
_symmetry.space_group_name_H-M   'P 1'
#
loop_
_entity.id
_entity.type
_entity.pdbx_description
1 polymer ?
#
loop_
_entity_poly.entity_id
_entity_poly.type
_entity_poly.pdbx_seq_one_letter_code
_entity_poly.pdbx_strand_id
1 'polypeptide(L)'
;QWCDTLVLVYPTWWYGLPAMLKGWLDRVWVPHVTFVMPTDTTPIKPNMQHIKRLAAITTCGASWGVSNLIGEPGKKTVLRGIRALCAPGCKTLYMAHYKMDTTSEAELKADLGKIDKKIERFAI
;
A
#
# COMPACT_ATOMS: atom_id res chain seq x y z
N GLN A 1 -18.78 -1.05 -2.81
CA GLN A 1 -18.22 -1.86 -1.68
C GLN A 1 -18.34 -3.37 -2.00
N TRP A 2 -17.85 -3.77 -3.15
CA TRP A 2 -17.94 -5.15 -3.67
C TRP A 2 -16.69 -6.00 -3.39
N CYS A 3 -15.56 -5.37 -2.98
CA CYS A 3 -14.31 -6.07 -2.68
C CYS A 3 -13.98 -5.99 -1.19
N ASP A 4 -13.25 -6.97 -0.67
CA ASP A 4 -12.73 -7.02 0.69
C ASP A 4 -11.20 -6.92 0.74
N THR A 5 -10.56 -6.90 -0.41
CA THR A 5 -9.12 -6.86 -0.57
C THR A 5 -8.72 -5.74 -1.52
N LEU A 6 -7.83 -4.88 -1.08
CA LEU A 6 -7.24 -3.81 -1.90
C LEU A 6 -5.76 -4.10 -2.13
N VAL A 7 -5.37 -4.21 -3.40
CA VAL A 7 -3.98 -4.41 -3.81
C VAL A 7 -3.52 -3.21 -4.62
N LEU A 8 -2.45 -2.57 -4.19
CA LEU A 8 -1.81 -1.46 -4.89
C LEU A 8 -0.49 -1.93 -5.48
N VAL A 9 -0.35 -1.81 -6.80
CA VAL A 9 0.88 -2.16 -7.52
C VAL A 9 1.40 -0.89 -8.19
N TYR A 10 2.61 -0.46 -7.81
CA TYR A 10 3.14 0.83 -8.28
C TYR A 10 4.67 0.89 -8.20
N PRO A 11 5.32 1.69 -9.04
CA PRO A 11 6.74 2.02 -8.84
C PRO A 11 6.87 3.07 -7.72
N THR A 12 7.89 2.91 -6.88
CA THR A 12 8.24 3.96 -5.91
C THR A 12 8.93 5.11 -6.64
N TRP A 13 8.37 6.29 -6.54
CA TRP A 13 8.93 7.52 -7.06
C TRP A 13 9.26 8.45 -5.91
N TRP A 14 10.53 8.88 -5.84
CA TRP A 14 11.03 9.77 -4.80
C TRP A 14 10.67 9.29 -3.38
N TYR A 15 10.89 7.96 -3.15
CA TYR A 15 10.59 7.23 -1.90
C TYR A 15 9.11 7.17 -1.51
N GLY A 16 8.21 7.70 -2.34
CA GLY A 16 6.78 7.78 -2.09
C GLY A 16 5.92 7.12 -3.16
N LEU A 17 4.65 7.48 -3.13
CA LEU A 17 3.69 7.05 -4.15
C LEU A 17 3.89 7.86 -5.44
N PRO A 18 3.74 7.26 -6.62
CA PRO A 18 3.77 8.00 -7.87
C PRO A 18 2.60 9.00 -7.93
N ALA A 19 2.80 10.10 -8.65
CA ALA A 19 1.81 11.18 -8.74
C ALA A 19 0.42 10.70 -9.18
N MET A 20 0.35 9.72 -10.07
CA MET A 20 -0.90 9.14 -10.54
C MET A 20 -1.66 8.44 -9.40
N LEU A 21 -0.99 7.61 -8.62
CA LEU A 21 -1.61 6.91 -7.48
C LEU A 21 -1.96 7.91 -6.35
N LYS A 22 -1.06 8.87 -6.06
CA LYS A 22 -1.32 9.91 -5.08
C LYS A 22 -2.52 10.77 -5.49
N GLY A 23 -2.59 11.18 -6.76
CA GLY A 23 -3.71 11.95 -7.28
C GLY A 23 -5.04 11.18 -7.30
N TRP A 24 -4.99 9.85 -7.50
CA TRP A 24 -6.17 9.00 -7.34
C TRP A 24 -6.62 8.98 -5.87
N LEU A 25 -5.71 8.79 -4.93
CA LEU A 25 -6.04 8.85 -3.50
C LEU A 25 -6.66 10.21 -3.11
N ASP A 26 -6.08 11.31 -3.56
CA ASP A 26 -6.55 12.66 -3.23
C ASP A 26 -7.97 12.96 -3.75
N ARG A 27 -8.40 12.27 -4.81
CA ARG A 27 -9.74 12.45 -5.42
C ARG A 27 -10.78 11.44 -4.95
N VAL A 28 -10.35 10.24 -4.57
CA VAL A 28 -11.26 9.13 -4.23
C VAL A 28 -11.30 8.92 -2.71
N TRP A 29 -10.20 9.21 -2.02
CA TRP A 29 -10.06 9.02 -0.58
C TRP A 29 -10.55 10.27 0.17
N VAL A 30 -11.83 10.60 -0.01
CA VAL A 30 -12.44 11.86 0.43
C VAL A 30 -13.49 11.64 1.52
N PRO A 31 -13.86 12.71 2.26
CA PRO A 31 -14.94 12.66 3.24
C PRO A 31 -16.24 12.08 2.67
N HIS A 32 -17.00 11.41 3.51
CA HIS A 32 -18.27 10.75 3.23
C HIS A 32 -18.18 9.52 2.30
N VAL A 33 -17.03 9.28 1.66
CA VAL A 33 -16.75 8.08 0.87
C VAL A 33 -15.92 7.10 1.70
N THR A 34 -14.74 7.52 2.16
CA THR A 34 -13.79 6.66 2.86
C THR A 34 -13.74 6.89 4.38
N PHE A 35 -14.22 8.01 4.83
CA PHE A 35 -14.38 8.35 6.24
C PHE A 35 -15.49 9.39 6.46
N VAL A 36 -15.99 9.46 7.66
CA VAL A 36 -16.94 10.50 8.08
C VAL A 36 -16.18 11.58 8.84
N MET A 37 -16.46 12.83 8.53
CA MET A 37 -15.83 13.97 9.20
C MET A 37 -16.14 13.99 10.70
N PRO A 38 -15.19 14.44 11.54
CA PRO A 38 -15.45 14.61 12.96
C PRO A 38 -16.50 15.72 13.18
N THR A 39 -17.19 15.61 14.29
CA THR A 39 -18.04 16.68 14.84
C THR A 39 -17.47 17.11 16.20
N ASP A 40 -18.08 18.11 16.83
CA ASP A 40 -17.64 18.57 18.17
C ASP A 40 -17.67 17.45 19.23
N THR A 41 -18.48 16.41 19.00
CA THR A 41 -18.69 15.31 19.94
C THR A 41 -18.19 13.95 19.45
N THR A 42 -17.83 13.81 18.16
CA THR A 42 -17.43 12.52 17.58
C THR A 42 -16.13 12.64 16.79
N PRO A 43 -15.18 11.71 16.98
CA PRO A 43 -13.96 11.67 16.18
C PRO A 43 -14.25 11.22 14.73
N ILE A 44 -13.24 11.31 13.87
CA ILE A 44 -13.25 10.70 12.51
C ILE A 44 -13.68 9.25 12.60
N LYS A 45 -14.65 8.84 11.76
CA LYS A 45 -15.10 7.45 11.66
C LYS A 45 -14.65 6.84 10.33
N PRO A 46 -13.90 5.73 10.35
CA PRO A 46 -13.55 4.97 9.15
C PRO A 46 -14.78 4.44 8.42
N ASN A 47 -14.78 4.49 7.08
CA ASN A 47 -15.88 4.01 6.25
C ASN A 47 -15.46 2.96 5.20
N MET A 48 -14.21 2.46 5.27
CA MET A 48 -13.68 1.42 4.40
C MET A 48 -13.55 0.07 5.12
N GLN A 49 -14.40 -0.19 6.12
CA GLN A 49 -14.32 -1.38 6.97
C GLN A 49 -14.67 -2.69 6.24
N HIS A 50 -15.16 -2.63 5.00
CA HIS A 50 -15.30 -3.79 4.13
C HIS A 50 -13.94 -4.30 3.63
N ILE A 51 -12.89 -3.45 3.62
CA ILE A 51 -11.52 -3.85 3.26
C ILE A 51 -10.86 -4.56 4.45
N LYS A 52 -10.72 -5.87 4.32
CA LYS A 52 -10.13 -6.77 5.34
C LYS A 52 -8.66 -7.07 5.09
N ARG A 53 -8.20 -6.84 3.86
CA ARG A 53 -6.82 -7.08 3.41
C ARG A 53 -6.32 -5.92 2.58
N LEU A 54 -5.11 -5.46 2.86
CA LEU A 54 -4.46 -4.37 2.15
C LEU A 54 -3.03 -4.78 1.77
N ALA A 55 -2.75 -4.84 0.49
CA ALA A 55 -1.42 -5.15 -0.03
C ALA A 55 -0.83 -4.00 -0.83
N ALA A 56 0.48 -3.82 -0.74
CA ALA A 56 1.25 -2.97 -1.62
C ALA A 56 2.44 -3.73 -2.18
N ILE A 57 2.58 -3.72 -3.49
CA ILE A 57 3.69 -4.30 -4.24
C ILE A 57 4.34 -3.18 -5.03
N THR A 58 5.63 -2.97 -4.82
CA THR A 58 6.31 -1.83 -5.43
C THR A 58 7.72 -2.19 -5.89
N THR A 59 8.22 -1.42 -6.85
CA THR A 59 9.64 -1.43 -7.25
C THR A 59 10.32 -0.18 -6.73
N CYS A 60 11.60 -0.30 -6.36
CA CYS A 60 12.43 0.80 -5.87
C CYS A 60 13.78 0.81 -6.59
N GLY A 61 14.22 1.94 -7.10
CA GLY A 61 15.59 2.11 -7.62
C GLY A 61 16.63 2.08 -6.49
N ALA A 62 16.32 2.67 -5.34
CA ALA A 62 17.20 2.68 -4.18
C ALA A 62 17.35 1.31 -3.52
N SER A 63 18.43 1.11 -2.77
CA SER A 63 18.60 -0.08 -1.92
C SER A 63 17.64 -0.04 -0.72
N TRP A 64 17.42 -1.21 -0.13
CA TRP A 64 16.63 -1.32 1.11
C TRP A 64 17.19 -0.43 2.23
N GLY A 65 18.52 -0.40 2.41
CA GLY A 65 19.15 0.40 3.44
C GLY A 65 18.88 1.90 3.28
N VAL A 66 19.02 2.45 2.08
CA VAL A 66 18.71 3.86 1.79
C VAL A 66 17.23 4.15 1.97
N SER A 67 16.35 3.29 1.45
CA SER A 67 14.90 3.45 1.59
C SER A 67 14.46 3.45 3.06
N ASN A 68 15.06 2.57 3.86
CA ASN A 68 14.78 2.49 5.30
C ASN A 68 15.30 3.72 6.06
N LEU A 69 16.49 4.22 5.71
CA LEU A 69 17.06 5.42 6.32
C LEU A 69 16.17 6.65 6.08
N ILE A 70 15.61 6.79 4.88
CA ILE A 70 14.64 7.85 4.53
C ILE A 70 13.28 7.61 5.21
N GLY A 71 13.02 6.39 5.65
CA GLY A 71 11.83 6.02 6.44
C GLY A 71 10.65 5.50 5.64
N GLU A 72 10.82 5.13 4.37
CA GLU A 72 9.80 4.51 3.50
C GLU A 72 8.44 5.23 3.56
N PRO A 73 8.32 6.52 3.21
CA PRO A 73 7.07 7.28 3.37
C PRO A 73 5.90 6.69 2.57
N GLY A 74 6.14 6.15 1.37
CA GLY A 74 5.11 5.47 0.58
C GLY A 74 4.51 4.26 1.29
N LYS A 75 5.34 3.42 1.90
CA LYS A 75 4.91 2.28 2.72
C LYS A 75 4.07 2.74 3.93
N LYS A 76 4.50 3.78 4.61
CA LYS A 76 3.76 4.33 5.77
C LYS A 76 2.41 4.91 5.36
N THR A 77 2.34 5.59 4.23
CA THR A 77 1.08 6.09 3.67
C THR A 77 0.08 4.96 3.47
N VAL A 78 0.51 3.85 2.86
CA VAL A 78 -0.38 2.69 2.63
C VAL A 78 -0.68 1.95 3.93
N LEU A 79 0.34 1.47 4.62
CA LEU A 79 0.16 0.54 5.76
C LEU A 79 -0.33 1.19 7.05
N ARG A 80 -0.28 2.51 7.14
CA ARG A 80 -0.82 3.27 8.27
C ARG A 80 -1.98 4.16 7.85
N GLY A 81 -1.78 5.06 6.89
CA GLY A 81 -2.80 6.03 6.47
C GLY A 81 -4.03 5.37 5.87
N ILE A 82 -3.87 4.58 4.81
CA ILE A 82 -5.00 3.87 4.17
C ILE A 82 -5.59 2.82 5.11
N ARG A 83 -4.74 2.02 5.77
CA ARG A 83 -5.18 0.99 6.70
C ARG A 83 -6.04 1.51 7.85
N ALA A 84 -5.79 2.72 8.33
CA ALA A 84 -6.56 3.32 9.42
C ALA A 84 -8.07 3.44 9.12
N LEU A 85 -8.44 3.46 7.84
CA LEU A 85 -9.83 3.54 7.39
C LEU A 85 -10.44 2.17 7.06
N CYS A 86 -9.63 1.11 7.02
CA CYS A 86 -10.03 -0.26 6.72
C CYS A 86 -10.61 -0.98 7.95
N ALA A 87 -10.96 -2.26 7.80
CA ALA A 87 -11.49 -3.08 8.89
C ALA A 87 -10.56 -3.11 10.12
N PRO A 88 -11.09 -3.14 11.33
CA PRO A 88 -10.31 -3.49 12.52
C PRO A 88 -9.59 -4.82 12.30
N GLY A 89 -8.29 -4.86 12.56
CA GLY A 89 -7.49 -6.07 12.29
C GLY A 89 -7.17 -6.33 10.81
N CYS A 90 -7.40 -5.36 9.91
CA CYS A 90 -7.05 -5.48 8.49
C CYS A 90 -5.63 -6.05 8.32
N LYS A 91 -5.53 -7.22 7.66
CA LYS A 91 -4.25 -7.86 7.34
C LYS A 91 -3.50 -7.01 6.31
N THR A 92 -2.18 -6.92 6.44
CA THR A 92 -1.37 -6.13 5.49
C THR A 92 -0.24 -6.95 4.90
N LEU A 93 0.06 -6.70 3.64
CA LEU A 93 1.22 -7.23 2.94
C LEU A 93 1.97 -6.08 2.26
N TYR A 94 3.28 -6.00 2.46
CA TYR A 94 4.14 -5.07 1.72
C TYR A 94 5.30 -5.85 1.10
N MET A 95 5.50 -5.67 -0.19
CA MET A 95 6.60 -6.25 -0.93
C MET A 95 7.23 -5.17 -1.81
N ALA A 96 8.54 -4.98 -1.68
CA ALA A 96 9.30 -4.05 -2.49
C ALA A 96 10.47 -4.79 -3.14
N HIS A 97 10.61 -4.64 -4.44
CA HIS A 97 11.80 -5.05 -5.18
C HIS A 97 12.75 -3.85 -5.23
N TYR A 98 13.88 -3.95 -4.53
CA TYR A 98 14.89 -2.90 -4.43
C TYR A 98 15.96 -3.04 -5.50
N LYS A 99 16.66 -1.93 -5.82
CA LYS A 99 17.72 -1.86 -6.84
C LYS A 99 17.24 -2.29 -8.24
N MET A 100 16.01 -1.94 -8.59
CA MET A 100 15.35 -2.35 -9.84
C MET A 100 16.21 -2.08 -11.07
N ASP A 101 16.95 -0.98 -11.09
CA ASP A 101 17.78 -0.57 -12.25
C ASP A 101 19.01 -1.46 -12.49
N THR A 102 19.40 -2.27 -11.50
CA THR A 102 20.59 -3.13 -11.56
C THR A 102 20.25 -4.62 -11.40
N THR A 103 18.97 -4.95 -11.37
CA THR A 103 18.47 -6.32 -11.18
C THR A 103 18.65 -7.15 -12.45
N SER A 104 19.13 -8.39 -12.30
CA SER A 104 19.18 -9.37 -13.37
C SER A 104 17.79 -9.98 -13.65
N GLU A 105 17.61 -10.50 -14.87
CA GLU A 105 16.36 -11.19 -15.22
C GLU A 105 16.06 -12.40 -14.32
N ALA A 106 17.11 -13.12 -13.91
CA ALA A 106 16.97 -14.26 -13.01
C ALA A 106 16.47 -13.85 -11.61
N GLU A 107 17.00 -12.75 -11.06
CA GLU A 107 16.54 -12.19 -9.78
C GLU A 107 15.09 -11.69 -9.86
N LEU A 108 14.75 -11.04 -10.98
CA LEU A 108 13.37 -10.59 -11.21
C LEU A 108 12.38 -11.76 -11.25
N LYS A 109 12.70 -12.84 -11.97
CA LYS A 109 11.87 -14.06 -11.99
C LYS A 109 11.74 -14.70 -10.61
N ALA A 110 12.83 -14.75 -9.85
CA ALA A 110 12.80 -15.28 -8.48
C ALA A 110 11.90 -14.46 -7.56
N ASP A 111 11.94 -13.13 -7.67
CA ASP A 111 11.10 -12.25 -6.86
C ASP A 111 9.63 -12.28 -7.28
N LEU A 112 9.32 -12.40 -8.57
CA LEU A 112 7.95 -12.64 -9.02
C LEU A 112 7.39 -13.94 -8.42
N GLY A 113 8.16 -15.04 -8.43
CA GLY A 113 7.73 -16.28 -7.80
C GLY A 113 7.51 -16.18 -6.27
N LYS A 114 8.25 -15.29 -5.58
CA LYS A 114 7.99 -15.00 -4.16
C LYS A 114 6.71 -14.19 -3.98
N ILE A 115 6.42 -13.25 -4.89
CA ILE A 115 5.20 -12.43 -4.88
C ILE A 115 3.99 -13.35 -5.04
N ASP A 116 3.97 -14.21 -6.05
CA ASP A 116 2.88 -15.14 -6.31
C ASP A 116 2.55 -15.97 -5.06
N LYS A 117 3.53 -16.66 -4.49
CA LYS A 117 3.35 -17.47 -3.27
C LYS A 117 2.83 -16.67 -2.08
N LYS A 118 3.27 -15.41 -1.93
CA LYS A 118 2.82 -14.57 -0.81
C LYS A 118 1.41 -14.03 -1.04
N ILE A 119 1.06 -13.67 -2.27
CA ILE A 119 -0.30 -13.23 -2.61
C ILE A 119 -1.29 -14.37 -2.44
N GLU A 120 -0.99 -15.58 -2.92
CA GLU A 120 -1.83 -16.76 -2.71
C GLU A 120 -2.16 -16.96 -1.23
N ARG A 121 -1.15 -16.94 -0.37
CA ARG A 121 -1.34 -17.07 1.10
C ARG A 121 -2.07 -15.89 1.73
N PHE A 122 -1.93 -14.71 1.15
CA PHE A 122 -2.56 -13.50 1.66
C PHE A 122 -4.03 -13.41 1.27
N ALA A 123 -4.41 -13.97 0.14
CA ALA A 123 -5.78 -13.97 -0.38
C ALA A 123 -6.72 -14.94 0.38
N ILE A 124 -6.15 -15.92 1.08
CA ILE A 124 -6.88 -16.86 1.93
C ILE A 124 -7.04 -16.26 3.33
#